data_1dae02c24b353674a1550a99b97ea401
#
_entry.id   1dae02c24b353674a1550a99b97ea401
#
_cell.length_a   1.000
_cell.length_b   1.000
_cell.length_c   1.000
_cell.angle_alpha   90.00
_cell.angle_beta   90.00
_cell.angle_gamma   90.00
#
_symmetry.space_group_name_H-M   'P 1'
#
loop_
_entity.id
_entity.type
_entity.pdbx_description
1 polymer ?
#
loop_
_entity_poly.entity_id
_entity_poly.type
_entity_poly.pdbx_seq_one_letter_code
_entity_poly.pdbx_strand_id
1 'polypeptide(L)'
;MSVFTPEEIEYLQENKLGRLGTADAECQPHMIPLTYFLNEEEDTIDIGGLDFGAGKKWRDVQQNPKVAFLVDDVIGPPRRARAVEIRGTAELHETGGESINPRFPNFAPQFIRIRPTRIVSWGLAQDATAAAATAGGGTEHNARDVG
;
A
#
# COMPACT_ATOMS: atom_id res chain seq x y z
N MET A 1 -3.70 16.26 10.02
CA MET A 1 -2.32 15.81 9.82
C MET A 1 -2.34 14.35 9.38
N SER A 2 -1.59 14.02 8.34
CA SER A 2 -1.59 12.68 7.79
C SER A 2 -0.78 11.70 8.64
N VAL A 3 -1.18 10.42 8.65
CA VAL A 3 -0.36 9.35 9.23
C VAL A 3 0.87 9.04 8.37
N PHE A 4 0.84 9.45 7.10
CA PHE A 4 1.99 9.29 6.19
C PHE A 4 2.89 10.51 6.25
N THR A 5 4.20 10.30 6.13
CA THR A 5 5.13 11.41 5.98
C THR A 5 5.01 12.00 4.57
N PRO A 6 5.46 13.26 4.36
CA PRO A 6 5.45 13.84 3.01
C PRO A 6 6.21 13.00 1.98
N GLU A 7 7.32 12.38 2.37
CA GLU A 7 8.13 11.52 1.49
C GLU A 7 7.36 10.26 1.13
N GLU A 8 6.62 9.69 2.07
CA GLU A 8 5.79 8.52 1.82
C GLU A 8 4.65 8.84 0.86
N ILE A 9 4.00 9.99 1.06
CA ILE A 9 2.93 10.44 0.17
C ILE A 9 3.44 10.59 -1.26
N GLU A 10 4.57 11.27 -1.43
CA GLU A 10 5.17 11.46 -2.74
C GLU A 10 5.50 10.12 -3.39
N TYR A 11 6.13 9.21 -2.64
CA TYR A 11 6.49 7.89 -3.15
C TYR A 11 5.27 7.08 -3.58
N LEU A 12 4.23 7.07 -2.77
CA LEU A 12 3.00 6.33 -3.07
C LEU A 12 2.28 6.92 -4.28
N GLN A 13 2.33 8.24 -4.47
CA GLN A 13 1.71 8.89 -5.62
C GLN A 13 2.48 8.67 -6.91
N GLU A 14 3.80 8.57 -6.85
CA GLU A 14 4.65 8.36 -8.02
C GLU A 14 4.55 6.93 -8.57
N ASN A 15 4.30 5.96 -7.70
CA ASN A 15 4.25 4.56 -8.09
C ASN A 15 2.83 4.16 -8.48
N LYS A 16 2.73 3.17 -9.37
CA LYS A 16 1.45 2.75 -9.95
C LYS A 16 1.03 1.36 -9.48
N LEU A 17 1.97 0.57 -8.98
CA LEU A 17 1.74 -0.83 -8.68
C LEU A 17 2.16 -1.11 -7.24
N GLY A 18 1.30 -1.79 -6.52
CA GLY A 18 1.60 -2.29 -5.19
C GLY A 18 1.34 -3.79 -5.11
N ARG A 19 1.68 -4.36 -3.97
CA ARG A 19 1.46 -5.78 -3.69
C ARG A 19 0.58 -5.87 -2.46
N LEU A 20 -0.58 -6.51 -2.63
CA LEU A 20 -1.50 -6.74 -1.52
C LEU A 20 -1.32 -8.14 -0.99
N GLY A 21 -1.04 -8.25 0.30
CA GLY A 21 -1.00 -9.51 1.01
C GLY A 21 -2.26 -9.69 1.83
N THR A 22 -2.93 -10.82 1.61
CA THR A 22 -4.10 -11.24 2.38
C THR A 22 -3.85 -12.63 2.96
N ALA A 23 -4.70 -13.07 3.85
CA ALA A 23 -4.66 -14.44 4.35
C ALA A 23 -6.08 -14.98 4.41
N ASP A 24 -6.21 -16.28 4.14
CA ASP A 24 -7.52 -16.92 4.23
C ASP A 24 -7.82 -17.34 5.67
N ALA A 25 -8.93 -18.07 5.87
CA ALA A 25 -9.35 -18.52 7.20
C ALA A 25 -8.35 -19.46 7.86
N GLU A 26 -7.49 -20.11 7.09
CA GLU A 26 -6.44 -21.02 7.59
C GLU A 26 -5.09 -20.32 7.70
N CYS A 27 -5.07 -19.01 7.55
CA CYS A 27 -3.87 -18.18 7.61
C CYS A 27 -2.88 -18.45 6.47
N GLN A 28 -3.35 -18.98 5.34
CA GLN A 28 -2.50 -19.12 4.16
C GLN A 28 -2.33 -17.74 3.51
N PRO A 29 -1.10 -17.21 3.44
CA PRO A 29 -0.87 -15.93 2.79
C PRO A 29 -1.07 -16.00 1.28
N HIS A 30 -1.57 -14.91 0.73
CA HIS A 30 -1.77 -14.75 -0.70
C HIS A 30 -1.29 -13.37 -1.10
N MET A 31 -0.54 -13.26 -2.18
CA MET A 31 0.02 -12.00 -2.67
C MET A 31 -0.43 -11.74 -4.10
N ILE A 32 -0.80 -10.50 -4.38
CA ILE A 32 -1.20 -10.11 -5.73
C ILE A 32 -0.73 -8.68 -6.03
N PRO A 33 -0.15 -8.44 -7.23
CA PRO A 33 0.13 -7.07 -7.66
C PRO A 33 -1.15 -6.41 -8.16
N LEU A 34 -1.30 -5.13 -7.85
CA LEU A 34 -2.48 -4.40 -8.27
C LEU A 34 -2.24 -2.89 -8.22
N THR A 35 -3.11 -2.15 -8.89
CA THR A 35 -3.12 -0.70 -8.81
C THR A 35 -3.83 -0.26 -7.54
N TYR A 36 -3.54 0.95 -7.10
CA TYR A 36 -4.09 1.48 -5.86
C TYR A 36 -4.27 2.98 -5.96
N PHE A 37 -5.00 3.54 -5.01
CA PHE A 37 -5.14 4.97 -4.87
C PHE A 37 -4.86 5.38 -3.42
N LEU A 38 -3.96 6.35 -3.24
CA LEU A 38 -3.72 6.95 -1.93
C LEU A 38 -4.81 7.98 -1.67
N ASN A 39 -5.64 7.71 -0.68
CA ASN A 39 -6.71 8.62 -0.27
C ASN A 39 -6.19 9.50 0.88
N GLU A 40 -5.82 10.72 0.55
CA GLU A 40 -5.24 11.62 1.54
C GLU A 40 -6.26 12.18 2.53
N GLU A 41 -7.53 12.22 2.15
CA GLU A 41 -8.60 12.67 3.05
C GLU A 41 -8.84 11.69 4.19
N GLU A 42 -8.79 10.39 3.86
CA GLU A 42 -9.06 9.31 4.82
C GLU A 42 -7.78 8.72 5.41
N ASP A 43 -6.61 9.04 4.85
CA ASP A 43 -5.33 8.40 5.19
C ASP A 43 -5.38 6.88 4.96
N THR A 44 -5.90 6.48 3.80
CA THR A 44 -6.09 5.06 3.46
C THR A 44 -5.51 4.75 2.08
N ILE A 45 -5.32 3.46 1.84
CA ILE A 45 -5.06 2.93 0.50
C ILE A 45 -6.36 2.30 0.01
N ASP A 46 -6.88 2.81 -1.09
CA ASP A 46 -8.13 2.33 -1.68
C ASP A 46 -7.83 1.50 -2.93
N ILE A 47 -8.43 0.33 -3.03
CA ILE A 47 -8.17 -0.64 -4.07
C ILE A 47 -9.49 -1.05 -4.72
N GLY A 48 -9.58 -0.84 -6.04
CA GLY A 48 -10.74 -1.23 -6.82
C GLY A 48 -10.34 -2.10 -8.00
N GLY A 49 -11.32 -2.47 -8.81
CA GLY A 49 -11.09 -3.26 -10.01
C GLY A 49 -12.38 -3.44 -10.81
N LEU A 50 -12.26 -4.10 -11.97
CA LEU A 50 -13.37 -4.24 -12.89
C LEU A 50 -14.40 -5.28 -12.43
N ASP A 51 -13.94 -6.34 -11.78
CA ASP A 51 -14.82 -7.44 -11.32
C ASP A 51 -14.44 -7.80 -9.88
N PHE A 52 -14.48 -6.82 -9.03
CA PHE A 52 -13.80 -6.88 -7.76
C PHE A 52 -14.47 -7.80 -6.74
N GLY A 53 -15.79 -7.78 -6.67
CA GLY A 53 -16.51 -8.51 -5.63
C GLY A 53 -16.48 -10.02 -5.77
N ALA A 54 -16.01 -10.56 -6.91
CA ALA A 54 -15.95 -11.99 -7.17
C ALA A 54 -14.55 -12.59 -6.91
N GLY A 55 -13.55 -11.77 -6.57
CA GLY A 55 -12.18 -12.22 -6.48
C GLY A 55 -11.79 -12.89 -5.17
N LYS A 56 -10.64 -13.60 -5.22
CA LYS A 56 -10.10 -14.27 -4.03
C LYS A 56 -9.73 -13.29 -2.93
N LYS A 57 -9.16 -12.13 -3.26
CA LYS A 57 -8.79 -11.13 -2.26
C LYS A 57 -9.99 -10.61 -1.49
N TRP A 58 -11.13 -10.46 -2.16
CA TRP A 58 -12.37 -10.05 -1.52
C TRP A 58 -12.82 -11.11 -0.51
N ARG A 59 -12.81 -12.38 -0.92
CA ARG A 59 -13.18 -13.48 -0.04
C ARG A 59 -12.24 -13.64 1.14
N ASP A 60 -10.93 -13.49 0.90
CA ASP A 60 -9.93 -13.56 1.97
C ASP A 60 -10.18 -12.49 3.02
N VAL A 61 -10.43 -11.26 2.59
CA VAL A 61 -10.68 -10.13 3.51
C VAL A 61 -11.98 -10.32 4.29
N GLN A 62 -13.00 -10.94 3.68
CA GLN A 62 -14.23 -11.26 4.41
C GLN A 62 -13.97 -12.17 5.61
N GLN A 63 -13.01 -13.07 5.48
CA GLN A 63 -12.67 -14.02 6.53
C GLN A 63 -11.57 -13.51 7.46
N ASN A 64 -10.64 -12.73 6.93
CA ASN A 64 -9.52 -12.20 7.69
C ASN A 64 -9.23 -10.78 7.21
N PRO A 65 -9.62 -9.77 8.00
CA PRO A 65 -9.46 -8.38 7.58
C PRO A 65 -8.04 -7.84 7.71
N LYS A 66 -7.12 -8.57 8.31
CA LYS A 66 -5.72 -8.12 8.45
C LYS A 66 -5.00 -8.29 7.13
N VAL A 67 -4.37 -7.21 6.67
CA VAL A 67 -3.69 -7.18 5.38
C VAL A 67 -2.34 -6.47 5.51
N ALA A 68 -1.49 -6.71 4.52
CA ALA A 68 -0.28 -5.92 4.33
C ALA A 68 -0.24 -5.44 2.88
N PHE A 69 0.24 -4.23 2.70
CA PHE A 69 0.36 -3.63 1.38
C PHE A 69 1.77 -3.10 1.21
N LEU A 70 2.40 -3.38 0.09
CA LEU A 70 3.79 -3.00 -0.16
C LEU A 70 3.92 -2.31 -1.51
N VAL A 71 4.59 -1.16 -1.52
CA VAL A 71 5.07 -0.51 -2.73
C VAL A 71 6.57 -0.45 -2.62
N ASP A 72 7.28 -0.94 -3.63
CA ASP A 72 8.72 -1.05 -3.58
C ASP A 72 9.35 -0.89 -4.95
N ASP A 73 10.60 -0.45 -4.98
CA ASP A 73 11.41 -0.44 -6.19
C ASP A 73 12.90 -0.36 -5.82
N VAL A 74 13.72 -0.42 -6.84
CA VAL A 74 15.17 -0.25 -6.72
C VAL A 74 15.58 0.84 -7.68
N ILE A 75 16.30 1.82 -7.18
CA ILE A 75 16.86 2.90 -8.00
C ILE A 75 18.38 2.79 -8.02
N GLY A 76 18.99 3.53 -8.87
CA GLY A 76 20.46 3.63 -8.92
C GLY A 76 20.95 3.97 -10.30
N PRO A 77 22.30 4.11 -10.53
CA PRO A 77 23.41 4.00 -9.56
C PRO A 77 23.51 5.20 -8.61
N PRO A 78 23.97 5.02 -7.37
CA PRO A 78 24.21 3.74 -6.72
C PRO A 78 22.91 3.03 -6.38
N ARG A 79 22.93 1.71 -6.35
CA ARG A 79 21.74 0.91 -6.10
C ARG A 79 21.18 1.17 -4.71
N ARG A 80 19.86 1.44 -4.64
CA ARG A 80 19.15 1.66 -3.38
C ARG A 80 17.75 1.14 -3.49
N ALA A 81 17.37 0.27 -2.57
CA ALA A 81 15.99 -0.18 -2.46
C ALA A 81 15.17 0.85 -1.71
N ARG A 82 13.95 1.07 -2.18
CA ARG A 82 12.98 1.96 -1.52
C ARG A 82 11.70 1.17 -1.31
N ALA A 83 11.00 1.44 -0.22
CA ALA A 83 9.73 0.79 0.02
C ALA A 83 8.87 1.54 1.02
N VAL A 84 7.57 1.34 0.89
CA VAL A 84 6.58 1.67 1.92
C VAL A 84 5.74 0.42 2.15
N GLU A 85 5.77 -0.11 3.37
CA GLU A 85 4.91 -1.21 3.79
C GLU A 85 3.83 -0.66 4.70
N ILE A 86 2.59 -1.02 4.43
CA ILE A 86 1.44 -0.61 5.21
C ILE A 86 0.75 -1.86 5.72
N ARG A 87 0.79 -2.07 7.03
CA ARG A 87 0.00 -3.12 7.67
C ARG A 87 -1.28 -2.47 8.17
N GLY A 88 -2.39 -3.17 8.01
CA GLY A 88 -3.63 -2.55 8.42
C GLY A 88 -4.81 -3.49 8.41
N THR A 89 -5.97 -2.89 8.56
CA THR A 89 -7.25 -3.57 8.51
C THR A 89 -7.96 -3.15 7.23
N ALA A 90 -8.44 -4.13 6.49
CA ALA A 90 -9.18 -3.88 5.25
C ALA A 90 -10.67 -3.80 5.54
N GLU A 91 -11.31 -2.77 4.99
CA GLU A 91 -12.75 -2.61 4.99
C GLU A 91 -13.27 -2.93 3.59
N LEU A 92 -14.34 -3.71 3.51
CA LEU A 92 -15.01 -4.01 2.27
C LEU A 92 -16.15 -3.04 2.07
N HIS A 93 -16.14 -2.33 0.94
CA HIS A 93 -17.18 -1.38 0.57
C HIS A 93 -17.92 -1.89 -0.65
N GLU A 94 -19.25 -1.92 -0.59
CA GLU A 94 -20.10 -2.42 -1.67
C GLU A 94 -20.36 -1.35 -2.73
N THR A 95 -20.13 -0.08 -2.41
CA THR A 95 -20.41 1.04 -3.30
C THR A 95 -19.29 2.05 -3.27
N GLY A 96 -19.14 2.80 -4.36
CA GLY A 96 -18.19 3.90 -4.44
C GLY A 96 -16.91 3.58 -5.19
N GLY A 97 -16.70 2.32 -5.60
CA GLY A 97 -15.47 1.89 -6.26
C GLY A 97 -15.17 2.65 -7.54
N GLU A 98 -16.18 3.06 -8.26
CA GLU A 98 -16.04 3.83 -9.50
C GLU A 98 -15.50 5.25 -9.26
N SER A 99 -15.53 5.72 -8.03
CA SER A 99 -15.09 7.07 -7.67
C SER A 99 -13.78 7.11 -6.92
N ILE A 100 -13.18 5.99 -6.56
CA ILE A 100 -11.99 5.98 -5.72
C ILE A 100 -10.74 6.45 -6.46
N ASN A 101 -10.67 6.21 -7.76
CA ASN A 101 -9.48 6.55 -8.56
C ASN A 101 -9.92 7.24 -9.85
N PRO A 102 -9.62 8.52 -10.01
CA PRO A 102 -10.01 9.26 -11.22
C PRO A 102 -9.48 8.66 -12.52
N ARG A 103 -8.39 7.89 -12.44
CA ARG A 103 -7.81 7.24 -13.64
C ARG A 103 -8.62 6.06 -14.14
N PHE A 104 -9.51 5.52 -13.30
CA PHE A 104 -10.25 4.30 -13.62
C PHE A 104 -11.74 4.47 -13.29
N PRO A 105 -12.46 5.29 -14.08
CA PRO A 105 -13.89 5.57 -13.78
C PRO A 105 -14.81 4.38 -14.00
N ASN A 106 -14.31 3.31 -14.62
CA ASN A 106 -15.10 2.12 -14.93
C ASN A 106 -14.93 0.98 -13.93
N PHE A 107 -14.31 1.25 -12.78
CA PHE A 107 -14.20 0.24 -11.74
C PHE A 107 -15.58 -0.18 -11.24
N ALA A 108 -15.68 -1.43 -10.79
CA ALA A 108 -16.87 -1.95 -10.14
C ALA A 108 -17.18 -1.11 -8.88
N PRO A 109 -18.45 -1.14 -8.41
CA PRO A 109 -18.78 -0.37 -7.20
C PRO A 109 -18.09 -0.88 -5.94
N GLN A 110 -17.71 -2.15 -5.89
CA GLN A 110 -17.01 -2.70 -4.73
C GLN A 110 -15.57 -2.25 -4.69
N PHE A 111 -15.07 -1.93 -3.49
CA PHE A 111 -13.65 -1.65 -3.31
C PHE A 111 -13.20 -2.01 -1.89
N ILE A 112 -11.88 -2.15 -1.72
CA ILE A 112 -11.25 -2.41 -0.43
C ILE A 112 -10.57 -1.13 0.03
N ARG A 113 -10.80 -0.75 1.29
CA ARG A 113 -10.12 0.37 1.92
C ARG A 113 -9.22 -0.14 3.03
N ILE A 114 -7.93 0.11 2.92
CA ILE A 114 -6.97 -0.31 3.93
C ILE A 114 -6.72 0.85 4.87
N ARG A 115 -7.05 0.64 6.16
CA ARG A 115 -6.74 1.61 7.22
C ARG A 115 -5.44 1.18 7.88
N PRO A 116 -4.41 2.02 7.79
CA PRO A 116 -3.10 1.66 8.34
C PRO A 116 -3.13 1.52 9.86
N THR A 117 -2.44 0.50 10.36
CA THR A 117 -2.14 0.36 11.79
C THR A 117 -0.65 0.45 12.05
N ARG A 118 0.17 0.14 11.04
CA ARG A 118 1.61 0.31 11.13
C ARG A 118 2.17 0.64 9.75
N ILE A 119 3.09 1.60 9.70
CA ILE A 119 3.75 1.99 8.46
C ILE A 119 5.24 1.81 8.66
N VAL A 120 5.89 1.16 7.69
CA VAL A 120 7.35 1.01 7.65
C VAL A 120 7.81 1.49 6.28
N SER A 121 8.70 2.47 6.27
CA SER A 121 9.29 2.94 5.02
C SER A 121 10.80 2.99 5.15
N TRP A 122 11.49 2.83 4.02
CA TRP A 122 12.94 2.95 3.98
C TRP A 122 13.40 3.35 2.59
N GLY A 123 14.59 3.94 2.56
CA GLY A 123 15.24 4.35 1.31
C GLY A 123 14.63 5.56 0.63
N LEU A 124 13.71 6.28 1.27
CA LEU A 124 12.98 7.40 0.64
C LEU A 124 13.73 8.73 0.71
N ALA A 125 14.64 8.89 1.67
CA ALA A 125 15.37 10.14 1.82
C ALA A 125 16.21 10.43 0.56
N GLN A 126 16.17 11.67 0.11
CA GLN A 126 16.77 12.07 -1.16
C GLN A 126 18.21 12.55 -1.04
N ASP A 127 18.71 12.77 0.17
CA ASP A 127 20.04 13.35 0.33
C ASP A 127 21.15 12.29 0.19
N ALA A 128 22.36 12.77 -0.07
CA ALA A 128 23.52 11.91 -0.30
C ALA A 128 23.91 11.11 0.95
N THR A 129 23.66 11.66 2.13
CA THR A 129 23.97 10.98 3.39
C THR A 129 23.10 9.75 3.56
N ALA A 130 21.82 9.87 3.30
CA ALA A 130 20.91 8.75 3.39
C ALA A 130 21.27 7.68 2.36
N ALA A 131 21.63 8.08 1.14
CA ALA A 131 22.03 7.15 0.09
C ALA A 131 23.30 6.39 0.50
N ALA A 132 24.27 7.05 1.11
CA ALA A 132 25.48 6.42 1.59
C ALA A 132 25.19 5.42 2.71
N ALA A 133 24.32 5.75 3.64
CA ALA A 133 23.92 4.86 4.72
C ALA A 133 23.29 3.59 4.19
N THR A 134 22.42 3.71 3.20
CA THR A 134 21.77 2.53 2.62
C THR A 134 22.71 1.67 1.81
N ALA A 135 23.71 2.26 1.18
CA ALA A 135 24.71 1.53 0.42
C ALA A 135 25.54 0.59 1.31
N GLY A 136 25.69 0.94 2.58
CA GLY A 136 26.37 0.09 3.54
C GLY A 136 25.53 -1.03 4.12
N GLY A 137 24.34 -1.26 3.58
CA GLY A 137 23.44 -2.29 4.07
C GLY A 137 22.63 -1.88 5.28
N GLY A 138 22.90 -0.75 5.84
CA GLY A 138 22.09 -0.18 6.90
C GLY A 138 20.94 0.59 6.28
N THR A 139 19.77 0.02 6.29
CA THR A 139 18.59 0.70 5.76
C THR A 139 17.99 1.57 6.84
N GLU A 140 17.85 2.84 6.54
CA GLU A 140 17.18 3.74 7.45
C GLU A 140 15.68 3.49 7.36
N HIS A 141 15.14 3.02 8.47
CA HIS A 141 13.72 2.68 8.56
C HIS A 141 12.96 3.75 9.32
N ASN A 142 11.83 4.13 8.78
CA ASN A 142 10.82 4.89 9.51
C ASN A 142 9.67 3.94 9.80
N ALA A 143 9.69 3.34 10.98
CA ALA A 143 8.70 2.34 11.38
C ALA A 143 7.92 2.87 12.57
N ARG A 144 6.58 2.84 12.47
CA ARG A 144 5.73 3.37 13.52
C ARG A 144 4.33 2.80 13.48
N ASP A 145 3.72 2.71 14.64
CA ASP A 145 2.29 2.39 14.74
C ASP A 145 1.46 3.64 14.50
N VAL A 146 0.34 3.50 13.83
CA VAL A 146 -0.57 4.59 13.47
C VAL A 146 -2.02 4.14 13.65
N GLY A 147 -2.92 5.08 13.60
CA GLY A 147 -4.36 4.82 13.69
C GLY A 147 -4.88 4.86 15.09
#